data_49f34f5285a83e1b8287d7994fc41509
#
_entry.id   49f34f5285a83e1b8287d7994fc41509
#
_cell.length_a   1.000
_cell.length_b   1.000
_cell.length_c   1.000
_cell.angle_alpha   90.00
_cell.angle_beta   90.00
_cell.angle_gamma   90.00
#
_symmetry.space_group_name_H-M   'P 1'
#
loop_
_entity.id
_entity.type
_entity.pdbx_description
1 polymer ?
#
loop_
_entity_poly.entity_id
_entity_poly.type
_entity_poly.pdbx_seq_one_letter_code
_entity_poly.pdbx_strand_id
1 'polypeptide(L)'
;MKRSRTVLKKHSTRPATSVLGLFLLIVSAMPGLPAQDKAPYPWDSRALPTIHGQENAVIQWNNAALQTIRYRRPWPTIGARFLAITHTCMYDAWAAYDDKAVATRLGGRLRRPREERTEQNKIVAISFAAYRCLSDLFPEDVAEYDAVMKGLSLNSSDNSRDPATPTGIGNLVADSVLEFRHHDGSNQLGDLHNGAYSDYTSYKPVNTFDQLVDVDRWQPLRTPIPDGGLYGRYLVQSFVTPQWYRVTPFGMKTGSEFRPKPPASYTRSKERYVRQAQELLELSANLTDDQKMMVEYWADGPTSETPPGHWCLFAQFVSSRDHHSLDDDVKMFFALTNALLDAGIAAWDAKAAYDSVRPITAIHFLFAGQQVRAWGGRFKGTQTIPAEAWQPYQSQVMAMTPAFPEFISGHSTFSAAAAEILKSFTQSDAFGGSYSFDRGSSKFEYGLTPRARVTLEWPTFTAAADQAGMSRRYCGIHFKDGDLFGRETGRKVGRRVWQKAEALFNGNVSKLKT
;
A
#
# COMPACT_ATOMS: atom_id res chain seq x y z
N MET A 1 -19.81 -63.75 61.98
CA MET A 1 -20.95 -64.51 61.38
C MET A 1 -21.73 -63.65 60.46
N LYS A 2 -22.16 -64.19 59.40
CA LYS A 2 -22.98 -63.72 58.24
C LYS A 2 -22.20 -63.05 57.10
N ARG A 3 -22.07 -63.81 56.03
CA ARG A 3 -21.67 -63.51 54.65
C ARG A 3 -22.74 -62.68 54.00
N SER A 4 -22.32 -61.74 53.17
CA SER A 4 -23.17 -61.17 52.14
C SER A 4 -22.39 -61.10 50.81
N ARG A 5 -23.01 -61.60 49.77
CA ARG A 5 -22.47 -61.83 48.42
C ARG A 5 -22.47 -60.51 47.65
N THR A 6 -21.34 -60.22 47.05
CA THR A 6 -21.22 -59.11 46.10
C THR A 6 -21.50 -59.63 44.70
N VAL A 7 -22.46 -59.00 44.02
CA VAL A 7 -22.82 -59.26 42.63
C VAL A 7 -21.96 -58.37 41.73
N LEU A 8 -21.14 -59.00 40.89
CA LEU A 8 -20.35 -58.35 39.84
C LEU A 8 -21.26 -57.94 38.68
N LYS A 9 -21.43 -56.61 38.44
CA LYS A 9 -21.94 -56.06 37.17
C LYS A 9 -20.77 -55.82 36.22
N LYS A 10 -20.76 -56.53 35.10
CA LYS A 10 -19.89 -56.25 33.97
C LYS A 10 -20.26 -54.91 33.36
N HIS A 11 -19.35 -53.95 33.35
CA HIS A 11 -19.43 -52.76 32.50
C HIS A 11 -18.61 -52.99 31.21
N SER A 12 -19.32 -53.00 30.12
CA SER A 12 -18.81 -52.99 28.74
C SER A 12 -18.05 -51.67 28.48
N THR A 13 -16.76 -51.75 28.29
CA THR A 13 -15.93 -50.63 27.77
C THR A 13 -16.10 -50.53 26.29
N ARG A 14 -16.77 -49.47 25.80
CA ARG A 14 -16.67 -49.02 24.41
C ARG A 14 -15.43 -48.14 24.28
N PRO A 15 -14.63 -48.26 23.21
CA PRO A 15 -13.49 -47.40 22.99
C PRO A 15 -13.97 -45.99 22.64
N ALA A 16 -13.43 -44.96 23.33
CA ALA A 16 -13.60 -43.57 22.97
C ALA A 16 -12.83 -43.28 21.68
N THR A 17 -13.55 -43.09 20.59
CA THR A 17 -13.01 -42.54 19.34
C THR A 17 -12.68 -41.07 19.60
N SER A 18 -11.40 -40.75 19.72
CA SER A 18 -10.91 -39.39 19.71
C SER A 18 -11.16 -38.79 18.33
N VAL A 19 -12.17 -37.97 18.22
CA VAL A 19 -12.37 -37.08 17.06
C VAL A 19 -11.34 -35.96 17.19
N LEU A 20 -10.23 -36.13 16.50
CA LEU A 20 -9.27 -35.05 16.25
C LEU A 20 -9.97 -34.06 15.29
N GLY A 21 -10.52 -33.02 15.86
CA GLY A 21 -11.13 -31.93 15.09
C GLY A 21 -10.05 -31.21 14.30
N LEU A 22 -9.93 -31.55 13.05
CA LEU A 22 -9.16 -30.82 12.05
C LEU A 22 -9.86 -29.47 11.85
N PHE A 23 -9.42 -28.43 12.54
CA PHE A 23 -9.77 -27.06 12.19
C PHE A 23 -9.06 -26.71 10.89
N LEU A 24 -9.68 -27.08 9.77
CA LEU A 24 -9.39 -26.43 8.49
C LEU A 24 -9.81 -24.97 8.65
N LEU A 25 -8.84 -24.09 8.80
CA LEU A 25 -9.00 -22.68 8.46
C LEU A 25 -9.28 -22.62 6.96
N ILE A 26 -10.57 -22.69 6.61
CA ILE A 26 -11.03 -22.29 5.29
C ILE A 26 -10.81 -20.79 5.22
N VAL A 27 -9.66 -20.37 4.71
CA VAL A 27 -9.56 -19.13 3.98
C VAL A 27 -10.47 -19.33 2.77
N SER A 28 -11.76 -19.04 2.95
CA SER A 28 -12.70 -19.01 1.85
C SER A 28 -12.20 -17.94 0.87
N ALA A 29 -11.52 -18.39 -0.18
CA ALA A 29 -11.51 -17.65 -1.42
C ALA A 29 -12.99 -17.35 -1.71
N MET A 30 -13.37 -16.08 -1.67
CA MET A 30 -14.69 -15.70 -2.15
C MET A 30 -14.78 -16.21 -3.59
N PRO A 31 -15.84 -16.95 -3.96
CA PRO A 31 -16.00 -17.38 -5.33
C PRO A 31 -15.90 -16.15 -6.23
N GLY A 32 -15.03 -16.21 -7.23
CA GLY A 32 -14.87 -15.12 -8.18
C GLY A 32 -16.23 -14.74 -8.74
N LEU A 33 -16.59 -13.49 -8.63
CA LEU A 33 -17.75 -12.95 -9.32
C LEU A 33 -17.61 -13.27 -10.81
N PRO A 34 -18.66 -13.72 -11.49
CA PRO A 34 -18.60 -14.00 -12.92
C PRO A 34 -18.17 -12.73 -13.67
N ALA A 35 -17.37 -12.91 -14.72
CA ALA A 35 -16.73 -11.86 -15.51
C ALA A 35 -17.68 -10.79 -16.10
N GLN A 36 -18.99 -10.97 -15.97
CA GLN A 36 -20.02 -10.06 -16.51
C GLN A 36 -20.39 -8.89 -15.57
N ASP A 37 -19.99 -8.90 -14.28
CA ASP A 37 -20.33 -7.83 -13.32
C ASP A 37 -19.18 -6.83 -13.07
N LYS A 38 -18.25 -6.72 -14.00
CA LYS A 38 -17.15 -5.75 -13.94
C LYS A 38 -17.58 -4.37 -14.44
N ALA A 39 -18.71 -3.86 -13.96
CA ALA A 39 -18.96 -2.43 -14.05
C ALA A 39 -17.83 -1.69 -13.31
N PRO A 40 -17.21 -0.66 -13.89
CA PRO A 40 -16.18 0.09 -13.20
C PRO A 40 -16.74 0.53 -11.86
N TYR A 41 -16.07 0.14 -10.76
CA TYR A 41 -16.45 0.61 -9.44
C TYR A 41 -16.45 2.13 -9.46
N PRO A 42 -17.40 2.81 -8.80
CA PRO A 42 -17.43 4.28 -8.75
C PRO A 42 -16.19 4.92 -8.12
N TRP A 43 -15.17 4.12 -7.82
CA TRP A 43 -13.88 4.48 -7.24
C TRP A 43 -12.80 4.82 -8.28
N ASP A 44 -12.98 4.49 -9.55
CA ASP A 44 -12.04 4.82 -10.65
C ASP A 44 -11.93 6.34 -10.89
N SER A 45 -12.77 7.11 -10.21
CA SER A 45 -12.86 8.55 -10.35
C SER A 45 -11.71 9.36 -9.74
N ARG A 46 -10.66 8.71 -9.17
CA ARG A 46 -9.49 9.43 -8.62
C ARG A 46 -8.40 9.71 -9.64
N ALA A 47 -8.44 9.03 -10.79
CA ALA A 47 -7.56 9.35 -11.90
C ALA A 47 -7.79 10.80 -12.32
N LEU A 48 -6.70 11.54 -12.51
CA LEU A 48 -6.76 12.85 -13.14
C LEU A 48 -7.04 12.67 -14.62
N PRO A 49 -7.74 13.62 -15.28
CA PRO A 49 -8.02 13.51 -16.70
C PRO A 49 -6.73 13.35 -17.51
N THR A 50 -6.66 12.35 -18.36
CA THR A 50 -5.61 12.24 -19.37
C THR A 50 -5.80 13.36 -20.41
N ILE A 51 -4.73 14.08 -20.70
CA ILE A 51 -4.80 15.27 -21.55
C ILE A 51 -4.60 14.92 -23.03
N HIS A 52 -3.82 13.86 -23.35
CA HIS A 52 -3.42 13.50 -24.70
C HIS A 52 -3.19 12.00 -24.91
N GLY A 53 -3.47 11.55 -26.15
CA GLY A 53 -2.86 10.41 -26.82
C GLY A 53 -3.34 9.02 -26.42
N GLN A 54 -2.87 8.05 -27.21
CA GLN A 54 -3.05 6.62 -26.93
C GLN A 54 -2.09 6.20 -25.79
N GLU A 55 -2.59 5.35 -24.90
CA GLU A 55 -1.79 4.74 -23.84
C GLU A 55 -0.71 3.83 -24.43
N ASN A 56 0.55 4.11 -24.18
CA ASN A 56 1.65 3.22 -24.55
C ASN A 56 1.62 1.93 -23.71
N ALA A 57 2.46 0.94 -24.06
CA ALA A 57 2.46 -0.36 -23.40
C ALA A 57 2.74 -0.27 -21.88
N VAL A 58 3.55 0.71 -21.42
CA VAL A 58 3.83 0.89 -19.98
C VAL A 58 2.57 1.30 -19.24
N ILE A 59 1.80 2.24 -19.78
CA ILE A 59 0.54 2.70 -19.18
C ILE A 59 -0.50 1.58 -19.17
N GLN A 60 -0.60 0.81 -20.26
CA GLN A 60 -1.52 -0.34 -20.32
C GLN A 60 -1.21 -1.38 -19.22
N TRP A 61 0.07 -1.74 -19.04
CA TRP A 61 0.49 -2.67 -17.98
C TRP A 61 0.34 -2.08 -16.58
N ASN A 62 0.59 -0.78 -16.40
CA ASN A 62 0.31 -0.10 -15.14
C ASN A 62 -1.19 -0.13 -14.81
N ASN A 63 -2.07 0.11 -15.79
CA ASN A 63 -3.52 0.03 -15.61
C ASN A 63 -3.96 -1.39 -15.20
N ALA A 64 -3.42 -2.43 -15.83
CA ALA A 64 -3.69 -3.82 -15.46
C ALA A 64 -3.26 -4.11 -14.02
N ALA A 65 -2.06 -3.67 -13.61
CA ALA A 65 -1.57 -3.83 -12.23
C ALA A 65 -2.45 -3.08 -11.21
N LEU A 66 -2.83 -1.83 -11.50
CA LEU A 66 -3.72 -1.04 -10.63
C LEU A 66 -5.11 -1.67 -10.51
N GLN A 67 -5.65 -2.20 -11.62
CA GLN A 67 -6.94 -2.86 -11.62
C GLN A 67 -6.91 -4.14 -10.78
N THR A 68 -5.84 -4.93 -10.87
CA THR A 68 -5.63 -6.10 -10.02
C THR A 68 -5.58 -5.69 -8.53
N ILE A 69 -4.87 -4.60 -8.18
CA ILE A 69 -4.83 -4.10 -6.80
C ILE A 69 -6.24 -3.74 -6.30
N ARG A 70 -7.07 -3.08 -7.10
CA ARG A 70 -8.46 -2.74 -6.74
C ARG A 70 -9.32 -3.98 -6.47
N TYR A 71 -9.14 -5.04 -7.26
CA TYR A 71 -9.91 -6.27 -7.09
C TYR A 71 -9.40 -7.15 -5.95
N ARG A 72 -8.08 -7.37 -5.88
CA ARG A 72 -7.45 -8.28 -4.91
C ARG A 72 -7.26 -7.65 -3.54
N ARG A 73 -7.28 -6.31 -3.46
CA ARG A 73 -7.22 -5.54 -2.21
C ARG A 73 -6.01 -5.90 -1.34
N PRO A 74 -4.80 -6.03 -1.90
CA PRO A 74 -3.63 -6.29 -1.10
C PRO A 74 -3.39 -5.15 -0.12
N TRP A 75 -2.71 -5.44 0.98
CA TRP A 75 -2.27 -4.38 1.88
C TRP A 75 -1.32 -3.40 1.15
N PRO A 76 -1.26 -2.13 1.55
CA PRO A 76 -0.46 -1.13 0.84
C PRO A 76 1.02 -1.49 0.66
N THR A 77 1.61 -2.20 1.61
CA THR A 77 2.98 -2.72 1.55
C THR A 77 3.15 -3.74 0.42
N ILE A 78 2.23 -4.68 0.34
CA ILE A 78 2.21 -5.72 -0.68
C ILE A 78 1.93 -5.09 -2.05
N GLY A 79 0.96 -4.16 -2.14
CA GLY A 79 0.64 -3.41 -3.36
C GLY A 79 1.84 -2.61 -3.90
N ALA A 80 2.59 -1.92 -3.03
CA ALA A 80 3.81 -1.23 -3.40
C ALA A 80 4.86 -2.17 -4.01
N ARG A 81 5.02 -3.36 -3.40
CA ARG A 81 5.96 -4.38 -3.90
C ARG A 81 5.54 -4.94 -5.26
N PHE A 82 4.25 -5.16 -5.48
CA PHE A 82 3.72 -5.62 -6.77
C PHE A 82 4.03 -4.63 -7.89
N LEU A 83 3.75 -3.35 -7.66
CA LEU A 83 4.07 -2.29 -8.61
C LEU A 83 5.57 -2.22 -8.87
N ALA A 84 6.41 -2.27 -7.83
CA ALA A 84 7.85 -2.24 -7.97
C ALA A 84 8.40 -3.43 -8.77
N ILE A 85 7.91 -4.65 -8.55
CA ILE A 85 8.32 -5.84 -9.30
C ILE A 85 7.93 -5.69 -10.77
N THR A 86 6.67 -5.36 -11.05
CA THR A 86 6.17 -5.21 -12.41
C THR A 86 6.97 -4.19 -13.20
N HIS A 87 7.18 -2.99 -12.65
CA HIS A 87 7.93 -1.93 -13.33
C HIS A 87 9.44 -2.19 -13.37
N THR A 88 9.99 -2.95 -12.42
CA THR A 88 11.38 -3.42 -12.51
C THR A 88 11.55 -4.44 -13.64
N CYS A 89 10.61 -5.37 -13.82
CA CYS A 89 10.62 -6.31 -14.94
C CYS A 89 10.58 -5.56 -16.28
N MET A 90 9.70 -4.57 -16.41
CA MET A 90 9.61 -3.75 -17.62
C MET A 90 10.89 -2.95 -17.89
N TYR A 91 11.46 -2.32 -16.86
CA TYR A 91 12.71 -1.57 -16.97
C TYR A 91 13.88 -2.48 -17.37
N ASP A 92 14.05 -3.61 -16.72
CA ASP A 92 15.16 -4.53 -17.00
C ASP A 92 15.07 -5.10 -18.43
N ALA A 93 13.86 -5.36 -18.95
CA ALA A 93 13.65 -5.79 -20.33
C ALA A 93 13.93 -4.65 -21.33
N TRP A 94 13.46 -3.45 -21.04
CA TRP A 94 13.73 -2.26 -21.85
C TRP A 94 15.22 -1.92 -21.90
N ALA A 95 15.95 -2.07 -20.81
CA ALA A 95 17.39 -1.77 -20.72
C ALA A 95 18.23 -2.58 -21.72
N ALA A 96 17.74 -3.73 -22.20
CA ALA A 96 18.40 -4.48 -23.27
C ALA A 96 18.42 -3.72 -24.60
N TYR A 97 17.52 -2.77 -24.80
CA TYR A 97 17.36 -1.97 -26.02
C TYR A 97 17.78 -0.50 -25.84
N ASP A 98 18.45 -0.17 -24.75
CA ASP A 98 19.00 1.17 -24.51
C ASP A 98 20.53 1.18 -24.64
N ASP A 99 21.10 2.34 -24.98
CA ASP A 99 22.56 2.48 -25.19
C ASP A 99 23.36 2.38 -23.91
N LYS A 100 22.83 2.90 -22.80
CA LYS A 100 23.54 3.14 -21.53
C LYS A 100 22.95 2.35 -20.38
N ALA A 101 21.61 2.27 -20.34
CA ALA A 101 20.90 1.68 -19.20
C ALA A 101 21.37 0.26 -18.87
N VAL A 102 21.36 -0.06 -17.59
CA VAL A 102 21.82 -1.35 -17.07
C VAL A 102 20.68 -1.96 -16.25
N ALA A 103 20.32 -3.20 -16.58
CA ALA A 103 19.30 -3.96 -15.86
C ALA A 103 19.74 -4.23 -14.42
N THR A 104 18.78 -4.28 -13.50
CA THR A 104 19.03 -4.43 -12.06
C THR A 104 19.65 -5.78 -11.69
N ARG A 105 19.27 -6.84 -12.42
CA ARG A 105 19.69 -8.22 -12.14
C ARG A 105 20.71 -8.75 -13.15
N LEU A 106 20.42 -8.59 -14.42
CA LEU A 106 21.24 -9.16 -15.49
C LEU A 106 22.32 -8.21 -16.00
N GLY A 107 22.35 -6.97 -15.52
CA GLY A 107 23.33 -5.99 -15.96
C GLY A 107 23.19 -5.70 -17.46
N GLY A 108 24.33 -5.58 -18.16
CA GLY A 108 24.35 -5.35 -19.61
C GLY A 108 24.36 -6.63 -20.46
N ARG A 109 24.16 -7.81 -19.86
CA ARG A 109 24.34 -9.11 -20.55
C ARG A 109 23.40 -9.34 -21.72
N LEU A 110 22.20 -8.76 -21.70
CA LEU A 110 21.17 -8.90 -22.74
C LEU A 110 21.16 -7.74 -23.73
N ARG A 111 22.12 -6.83 -23.71
CA ARG A 111 22.12 -5.64 -24.58
C ARG A 111 22.13 -6.03 -26.05
N ARG A 112 21.19 -5.44 -26.78
CA ARG A 112 20.98 -5.72 -28.21
C ARG A 112 21.80 -4.80 -29.10
N PRO A 113 22.16 -5.25 -30.33
CA PRO A 113 22.71 -4.41 -31.37
C PRO A 113 21.83 -3.20 -31.65
N ARG A 114 22.41 -2.11 -32.16
CA ARG A 114 21.70 -0.83 -32.37
C ARG A 114 20.52 -0.94 -33.31
N GLU A 115 20.66 -1.74 -34.35
CA GLU A 115 19.64 -1.99 -35.38
C GLU A 115 18.40 -2.70 -34.84
N GLU A 116 18.52 -3.42 -33.72
CA GLU A 116 17.43 -4.13 -33.07
C GLU A 116 16.70 -3.27 -32.03
N ARG A 117 17.19 -2.09 -31.69
CA ARG A 117 16.63 -1.22 -30.63
C ARG A 117 15.44 -0.43 -31.12
N THR A 118 14.49 -1.10 -31.77
CA THR A 118 13.26 -0.52 -32.26
C THR A 118 12.23 -0.41 -31.14
N GLU A 119 11.29 0.52 -31.26
CA GLU A 119 10.18 0.67 -30.32
C GLU A 119 9.36 -0.62 -30.23
N GLN A 120 9.11 -1.28 -31.37
CA GLN A 120 8.39 -2.55 -31.40
C GLN A 120 9.08 -3.64 -30.55
N ASN A 121 10.39 -3.78 -30.65
CA ASN A 121 11.15 -4.75 -29.86
C ASN A 121 11.10 -4.42 -28.35
N LYS A 122 11.14 -3.12 -27.99
CA LYS A 122 10.94 -2.67 -26.62
C LYS A 122 9.55 -3.05 -26.10
N ILE A 123 8.48 -2.76 -26.87
CA ILE A 123 7.11 -3.10 -26.51
C ILE A 123 6.95 -4.60 -26.26
N VAL A 124 7.48 -5.45 -27.13
CA VAL A 124 7.41 -6.90 -26.98
C VAL A 124 8.13 -7.35 -25.71
N ALA A 125 9.38 -6.94 -25.51
CA ALA A 125 10.17 -7.36 -24.36
C ALA A 125 9.55 -6.89 -23.02
N ILE A 126 9.11 -5.63 -22.94
CA ILE A 126 8.41 -5.06 -21.79
C ILE A 126 7.15 -5.85 -21.48
N SER A 127 6.36 -6.19 -22.52
CA SER A 127 5.08 -6.85 -22.34
C SER A 127 5.22 -8.28 -21.84
N PHE A 128 6.16 -9.05 -22.36
CA PHE A 128 6.44 -10.39 -21.84
C PHE A 128 6.96 -10.34 -20.41
N ALA A 129 7.85 -9.39 -20.08
CA ALA A 129 8.33 -9.21 -18.72
C ALA A 129 7.20 -8.84 -17.74
N ALA A 130 6.35 -7.89 -18.08
CA ALA A 130 5.20 -7.50 -17.27
C ALA A 130 4.20 -8.65 -17.09
N TYR A 131 3.86 -9.33 -18.19
CA TYR A 131 2.94 -10.47 -18.20
C TYR A 131 3.40 -11.57 -17.25
N ARG A 132 4.68 -12.00 -17.33
CA ARG A 132 5.22 -13.06 -16.46
C ARG A 132 5.24 -12.63 -15.00
N CYS A 133 5.67 -11.39 -14.72
CA CYS A 133 5.72 -10.90 -13.36
C CYS A 133 4.32 -10.78 -12.74
N LEU A 134 3.34 -10.24 -13.46
CA LEU A 134 1.97 -10.13 -12.96
C LEU A 134 1.29 -11.51 -12.82
N SER A 135 1.55 -12.44 -13.74
CA SER A 135 1.00 -13.82 -13.67
C SER A 135 1.57 -14.60 -12.47
N ASP A 136 2.82 -14.36 -12.07
CA ASP A 136 3.40 -14.93 -10.85
C ASP A 136 2.79 -14.33 -9.59
N LEU A 137 2.63 -13.00 -9.57
CA LEU A 137 2.12 -12.27 -8.42
C LEU A 137 0.62 -12.50 -8.18
N PHE A 138 -0.15 -12.68 -9.27
CA PHE A 138 -1.61 -12.83 -9.25
C PHE A 138 -2.06 -13.86 -10.29
N PRO A 139 -1.81 -15.15 -10.04
CA PRO A 139 -2.15 -16.21 -10.99
C PRO A 139 -3.65 -16.31 -11.29
N GLU A 140 -4.49 -15.81 -10.39
CA GLU A 140 -5.95 -15.83 -10.59
C GLU A 140 -6.45 -14.72 -11.55
N ASP A 141 -5.58 -13.77 -11.95
CA ASP A 141 -5.93 -12.66 -12.86
C ASP A 141 -5.28 -12.78 -14.24
N VAL A 142 -4.69 -13.95 -14.58
CA VAL A 142 -4.00 -14.18 -15.85
C VAL A 142 -4.87 -13.84 -17.07
N ALA A 143 -6.17 -14.10 -17.01
CA ALA A 143 -7.10 -13.75 -18.11
C ALA A 143 -7.12 -12.24 -18.43
N GLU A 144 -6.94 -11.37 -17.44
CA GLU A 144 -6.85 -9.92 -17.65
C GLU A 144 -5.53 -9.57 -18.36
N TYR A 145 -4.45 -10.23 -17.99
CA TYR A 145 -3.13 -10.01 -18.60
C TYR A 145 -3.07 -10.56 -20.02
N ASP A 146 -3.75 -11.70 -20.28
CA ASP A 146 -3.95 -12.23 -21.63
C ASP A 146 -4.69 -11.24 -22.53
N ALA A 147 -5.68 -10.51 -21.98
CA ALA A 147 -6.38 -9.49 -22.72
C ALA A 147 -5.46 -8.32 -23.14
N VAL A 148 -4.53 -7.90 -22.27
CA VAL A 148 -3.52 -6.89 -22.60
C VAL A 148 -2.58 -7.41 -23.68
N MET A 149 -2.04 -8.64 -23.55
CA MET A 149 -1.18 -9.27 -24.56
C MET A 149 -1.89 -9.32 -25.91
N LYS A 150 -3.15 -9.77 -25.95
CA LYS A 150 -3.96 -9.81 -27.15
C LYS A 150 -4.18 -8.42 -27.77
N GLY A 151 -4.45 -7.41 -26.94
CA GLY A 151 -4.58 -6.01 -27.38
C GLY A 151 -3.31 -5.49 -28.07
N LEU A 152 -2.14 -5.94 -27.62
CA LEU A 152 -0.85 -5.65 -28.20
C LEU A 152 -0.46 -6.60 -29.37
N SER A 153 -1.35 -7.50 -29.77
CA SER A 153 -1.11 -8.53 -30.81
C SER A 153 0.03 -9.49 -30.46
N LEU A 154 0.20 -9.82 -29.16
CA LEU A 154 1.22 -10.71 -28.65
C LEU A 154 0.62 -12.05 -28.20
N ASN A 155 1.37 -13.14 -28.42
CA ASN A 155 0.99 -14.48 -27.99
C ASN A 155 1.53 -14.80 -26.59
N SER A 156 0.69 -14.71 -25.56
CA SER A 156 1.08 -14.93 -24.16
C SER A 156 1.61 -16.34 -23.87
N SER A 157 1.31 -17.33 -24.73
CA SER A 157 1.80 -18.72 -24.59
C SER A 157 3.24 -18.93 -25.07
N ASP A 158 3.88 -17.92 -25.68
CA ASP A 158 5.27 -18.00 -26.11
C ASP A 158 6.21 -17.95 -24.90
N ASN A 159 6.79 -19.10 -24.56
CA ASN A 159 7.70 -19.30 -23.43
C ASN A 159 9.18 -19.30 -23.85
N SER A 160 9.52 -18.81 -25.04
CA SER A 160 10.90 -18.73 -25.51
C SER A 160 11.80 -18.02 -24.50
N ARG A 161 13.00 -18.54 -24.31
CA ARG A 161 14.10 -17.94 -23.53
C ARG A 161 15.32 -17.65 -24.40
N ASP A 162 15.12 -17.52 -25.70
CA ASP A 162 16.17 -17.12 -26.62
C ASP A 162 16.57 -15.65 -26.38
N PRO A 163 17.80 -15.36 -25.88
CA PRO A 163 18.25 -14.01 -25.59
C PRO A 163 18.41 -13.14 -26.86
N ALA A 164 18.27 -13.73 -28.04
CA ALA A 164 18.30 -12.98 -29.31
C ALA A 164 16.93 -12.41 -29.69
N THR A 165 15.85 -12.83 -29.03
CA THR A 165 14.49 -12.37 -29.34
C THR A 165 13.90 -11.48 -28.23
N PRO A 166 13.02 -10.52 -28.59
CA PRO A 166 12.37 -9.68 -27.59
C PRO A 166 11.53 -10.49 -26.58
N THR A 167 10.79 -11.50 -27.04
CA THR A 167 10.05 -12.42 -26.18
C THR A 167 10.96 -13.11 -25.18
N GLY A 168 12.07 -13.70 -25.67
CA GLY A 168 13.02 -14.40 -24.80
C GLY A 168 13.69 -13.49 -23.79
N ILE A 169 14.02 -12.26 -24.17
CA ILE A 169 14.54 -11.24 -23.24
C ILE A 169 13.52 -10.92 -22.15
N GLY A 170 12.25 -10.69 -22.50
CA GLY A 170 11.19 -10.43 -21.53
C GLY A 170 11.04 -11.58 -20.53
N ASN A 171 10.98 -12.83 -21.01
CA ASN A 171 10.86 -14.01 -20.17
C ASN A 171 12.09 -14.21 -19.25
N LEU A 172 13.33 -14.08 -19.77
CA LEU A 172 14.57 -14.20 -18.99
C LEU A 172 14.69 -13.14 -17.89
N VAL A 173 14.29 -11.91 -18.19
CA VAL A 173 14.29 -10.82 -17.22
C VAL A 173 13.29 -11.09 -16.11
N ALA A 174 12.06 -11.50 -16.45
CA ALA A 174 11.05 -11.85 -15.46
C ALA A 174 11.55 -12.97 -14.53
N ASP A 175 12.09 -14.06 -15.09
CA ASP A 175 12.66 -15.16 -14.28
C ASP A 175 13.71 -14.61 -13.28
N SER A 176 14.60 -13.74 -13.71
CA SER A 176 15.69 -13.22 -12.86
C SER A 176 15.21 -12.25 -11.77
N VAL A 177 14.21 -11.42 -12.05
CA VAL A 177 13.64 -10.49 -11.08
C VAL A 177 12.77 -11.23 -10.07
N LEU A 178 11.95 -12.18 -10.53
CA LEU A 178 11.09 -13.00 -9.66
C LEU A 178 11.91 -13.88 -8.73
N GLU A 179 12.94 -14.58 -9.23
CA GLU A 179 13.84 -15.38 -8.40
C GLU A 179 14.43 -14.56 -7.24
N PHE A 180 14.88 -13.33 -7.52
CA PHE A 180 15.38 -12.44 -6.46
C PHE A 180 14.27 -12.02 -5.49
N ARG A 181 13.08 -11.70 -5.99
CA ARG A 181 11.99 -11.19 -5.18
C ARG A 181 11.28 -12.27 -4.39
N HIS A 182 11.26 -13.50 -4.85
CA HIS A 182 10.76 -14.64 -4.07
C HIS A 182 11.51 -14.80 -2.74
N HIS A 183 12.79 -14.42 -2.68
CA HIS A 183 13.66 -14.54 -1.51
C HIS A 183 14.00 -13.18 -0.85
N ASP A 184 13.18 -12.16 -1.06
CA ASP A 184 13.44 -10.80 -0.56
C ASP A 184 13.01 -10.55 0.91
N GLY A 185 12.50 -11.55 1.59
CA GLY A 185 12.02 -11.46 2.97
C GLY A 185 10.55 -11.06 3.11
N SER A 186 9.79 -10.94 2.00
CA SER A 186 8.34 -10.68 2.05
C SER A 186 7.52 -11.89 2.47
N ASN A 187 8.08 -13.09 2.38
CA ASN A 187 7.40 -14.37 2.55
C ASN A 187 6.28 -14.60 1.52
N GLN A 188 6.49 -14.20 0.26
CA GLN A 188 5.51 -14.41 -0.81
C GLN A 188 5.18 -15.89 -0.98
N LEU A 189 6.19 -16.76 -0.97
CA LEU A 189 6.03 -18.19 -1.18
C LEU A 189 5.53 -18.95 0.06
N GLY A 190 5.52 -18.33 1.23
CA GLY A 190 5.18 -19.00 2.48
C GLY A 190 6.27 -19.94 3.01
N ASP A 191 7.50 -19.78 2.56
CA ASP A 191 8.66 -20.61 2.91
C ASP A 191 9.32 -20.21 4.24
N LEU A 192 9.21 -18.96 4.64
CA LEU A 192 9.68 -18.47 5.94
C LEU A 192 8.68 -18.72 7.08
N HIS A 193 7.40 -18.78 6.77
CA HIS A 193 6.29 -19.15 7.64
C HIS A 193 5.07 -19.50 6.79
N ASN A 194 4.33 -20.52 7.20
CA ASN A 194 3.20 -21.05 6.42
C ASN A 194 2.17 -19.97 6.06
N GLY A 195 1.86 -19.85 4.78
CA GLY A 195 0.96 -18.87 4.18
C GLY A 195 1.69 -17.68 3.56
N ALA A 196 1.28 -17.32 2.34
CA ALA A 196 1.86 -16.20 1.61
C ALA A 196 1.75 -14.89 2.41
N TYR A 197 2.87 -14.16 2.50
CA TYR A 197 2.99 -12.90 3.25
C TYR A 197 2.67 -12.99 4.74
N SER A 198 2.62 -14.18 5.32
CA SER A 198 2.40 -14.37 6.76
C SER A 198 3.60 -13.88 7.58
N ASP A 199 3.32 -13.49 8.82
CA ASP A 199 4.35 -13.00 9.74
C ASP A 199 5.25 -14.14 10.24
N TYR A 200 6.56 -13.97 10.13
CA TYR A 200 7.59 -14.85 10.68
C TYR A 200 8.44 -14.16 11.78
N THR A 201 8.03 -12.97 12.22
CA THR A 201 8.72 -12.22 13.28
C THR A 201 8.18 -12.56 14.66
N SER A 202 7.07 -13.30 14.72
CA SER A 202 6.36 -13.63 15.96
C SER A 202 5.89 -12.40 16.73
N TYR A 203 5.56 -11.30 16.02
CA TYR A 203 5.04 -10.09 16.63
C TYR A 203 3.78 -10.38 17.46
N LYS A 204 3.74 -9.82 18.66
CA LYS A 204 2.55 -9.83 19.53
C LYS A 204 2.33 -8.43 20.10
N PRO A 205 1.13 -7.87 20.01
CA PRO A 205 0.85 -6.58 20.63
C PRO A 205 0.96 -6.66 22.16
N VAL A 206 1.48 -5.61 22.76
CA VAL A 206 1.53 -5.49 24.26
C VAL A 206 0.13 -5.32 24.83
N ASN A 207 -0.70 -4.52 24.17
CA ASN A 207 -2.10 -4.30 24.54
C ASN A 207 -3.00 -5.33 23.85
N THR A 208 -4.10 -5.71 24.50
CA THR A 208 -5.19 -6.44 23.87
C THR A 208 -6.32 -5.47 23.49
N PHE A 209 -7.32 -5.94 22.74
CA PHE A 209 -8.45 -5.09 22.34
C PHE A 209 -9.30 -4.58 23.53
N ASP A 210 -9.23 -5.24 24.68
CA ASP A 210 -10.00 -4.95 25.88
C ASP A 210 -9.13 -4.50 27.07
N GLN A 211 -7.80 -4.58 26.96
CA GLN A 211 -6.90 -4.19 28.03
C GLN A 211 -5.77 -3.30 27.53
N LEU A 212 -5.67 -2.09 28.07
CA LEU A 212 -4.58 -1.14 27.82
C LEU A 212 -3.52 -1.31 28.92
N VAL A 213 -2.47 -2.09 28.62
CA VAL A 213 -1.35 -2.38 29.55
C VAL A 213 -0.28 -1.28 29.46
N ASP A 214 0.03 -0.82 28.25
CA ASP A 214 1.00 0.24 27.98
C ASP A 214 0.37 1.29 27.07
N VAL A 215 0.21 2.51 27.60
CA VAL A 215 -0.46 3.64 26.96
C VAL A 215 0.32 4.22 25.76
N ASP A 216 1.60 3.90 25.65
CA ASP A 216 2.45 4.34 24.54
C ASP A 216 2.47 3.35 23.37
N ARG A 217 1.93 2.12 23.58
CA ARG A 217 1.95 1.03 22.61
C ARG A 217 0.64 0.89 21.84
N TRP A 218 0.76 0.36 20.63
CA TRP A 218 -0.39 0.09 19.79
C TRP A 218 -1.38 -0.87 20.44
N GLN A 219 -2.66 -0.53 20.33
CA GLN A 219 -3.77 -1.36 20.77
C GLN A 219 -4.57 -1.83 19.54
N PRO A 220 -4.70 -3.15 19.32
CA PRO A 220 -5.63 -3.67 18.33
C PRO A 220 -7.07 -3.34 18.72
N LEU A 221 -7.90 -2.98 17.75
CA LEU A 221 -9.31 -2.67 17.99
C LEU A 221 -10.21 -3.80 17.52
N ARG A 222 -11.42 -3.86 18.07
CA ARG A 222 -12.53 -4.62 17.49
C ARG A 222 -13.12 -3.83 16.33
N THR A 223 -13.23 -4.47 15.17
CA THR A 223 -13.86 -3.88 13.99
C THR A 223 -15.10 -4.69 13.62
N PRO A 224 -16.24 -4.04 13.27
CA PRO A 224 -17.40 -4.76 12.77
C PRO A 224 -17.04 -5.58 11.53
N ILE A 225 -17.67 -6.76 11.40
CA ILE A 225 -17.54 -7.56 10.17
C ILE A 225 -18.42 -6.89 9.10
N PRO A 226 -17.94 -6.76 7.84
CA PRO A 226 -18.67 -6.08 6.77
C PRO A 226 -19.99 -6.72 6.35
N ASP A 227 -20.34 -7.90 6.87
CA ASP A 227 -21.58 -8.64 6.59
C ASP A 227 -22.86 -8.02 7.19
N GLY A 228 -22.78 -6.77 7.66
CA GLY A 228 -23.90 -6.04 8.24
C GLY A 228 -24.10 -6.27 9.74
N GLY A 229 -23.22 -6.98 10.41
CA GLY A 229 -23.22 -7.09 11.88
C GLY A 229 -24.45 -7.74 12.48
N LEU A 230 -25.20 -8.54 11.73
CA LEU A 230 -26.46 -9.17 12.14
C LEU A 230 -26.38 -9.97 13.46
N TYR A 231 -25.16 -10.25 13.96
CA TYR A 231 -24.94 -11.04 15.17
C TYR A 231 -23.89 -10.46 16.13
N GLY A 232 -23.54 -9.17 16.04
CA GLY A 232 -22.54 -8.56 16.92
C GLY A 232 -21.14 -9.17 16.78
N ARG A 233 -20.82 -9.73 15.60
CA ARG A 233 -19.51 -10.34 15.33
C ARG A 233 -18.49 -9.26 15.03
N TYR A 234 -17.33 -9.39 15.65
CA TYR A 234 -16.21 -8.47 15.49
C TYR A 234 -14.97 -9.24 15.07
N LEU A 235 -14.14 -8.62 14.25
CA LEU A 235 -12.76 -9.03 14.04
C LEU A 235 -11.87 -8.19 14.95
N VAL A 236 -10.89 -8.83 15.58
CA VAL A 236 -9.81 -8.14 16.28
C VAL A 236 -8.73 -7.83 15.27
N GLN A 237 -8.27 -6.58 15.22
CA GLN A 237 -7.18 -6.18 14.36
C GLN A 237 -5.91 -6.97 14.66
N SER A 238 -5.16 -7.34 13.63
CA SER A 238 -3.79 -7.83 13.73
C SER A 238 -2.86 -6.88 12.97
N PHE A 239 -1.63 -6.72 13.43
CA PHE A 239 -0.66 -5.88 12.73
C PHE A 239 -0.42 -6.43 11.31
N VAL A 240 -0.75 -5.60 10.33
CA VAL A 240 -0.64 -5.94 8.91
C VAL A 240 0.83 -6.03 8.49
N THR A 241 1.25 -7.17 8.00
CA THR A 241 2.62 -7.42 7.49
C THR A 241 3.72 -6.93 8.44
N PRO A 242 3.76 -7.35 9.72
CA PRO A 242 4.73 -6.83 10.69
C PRO A 242 6.18 -7.12 10.30
N GLN A 243 6.43 -8.15 9.48
CA GLN A 243 7.75 -8.52 8.95
C GLN A 243 8.30 -7.57 7.87
N TRP A 244 7.51 -6.59 7.39
CA TRP A 244 7.85 -5.83 6.17
C TRP A 244 9.15 -5.04 6.25
N TYR A 245 9.61 -4.68 7.45
CA TYR A 245 10.91 -4.04 7.66
C TYR A 245 12.12 -4.91 7.29
N ARG A 246 11.90 -6.22 7.10
CA ARG A 246 12.92 -7.19 6.68
C ARG A 246 12.98 -7.39 5.16
N VAL A 247 12.02 -6.83 4.42
CA VAL A 247 12.02 -6.92 2.96
C VAL A 247 13.24 -6.19 2.40
N THR A 248 13.91 -6.80 1.44
CA THR A 248 15.08 -6.23 0.79
C THR A 248 14.68 -4.99 -0.03
N PRO A 249 15.15 -3.79 0.34
CA PRO A 249 14.80 -2.57 -0.37
C PRO A 249 15.55 -2.46 -1.71
N PHE A 250 15.09 -1.53 -2.55
CA PHE A 250 15.75 -1.23 -3.81
C PHE A 250 16.93 -0.26 -3.62
N GLY A 251 16.69 0.93 -3.08
CA GLY A 251 17.70 1.99 -2.97
C GLY A 251 18.39 2.05 -1.62
N MET A 252 17.64 1.82 -0.55
CA MET A 252 18.17 1.81 0.82
C MET A 252 19.06 0.59 1.09
N LYS A 253 19.93 0.68 2.09
CA LYS A 253 20.73 -0.46 2.58
C LYS A 253 19.87 -1.41 3.46
N THR A 254 19.03 -0.83 4.31
CA THR A 254 18.12 -1.53 5.22
C THR A 254 16.87 -0.69 5.45
N GLY A 255 15.79 -1.28 5.96
CA GLY A 255 14.60 -0.54 6.38
C GLY A 255 14.87 0.56 7.42
N SER A 256 15.89 0.38 8.25
CA SER A 256 16.28 1.30 9.32
C SER A 256 17.20 2.45 8.89
N GLU A 257 17.65 2.52 7.62
CA GLU A 257 18.62 3.53 7.17
C GLU A 257 18.18 4.96 7.49
N PHE A 258 16.90 5.25 7.36
CA PHE A 258 16.33 6.58 7.63
C PHE A 258 15.35 6.60 8.79
N ARG A 259 15.44 5.62 9.73
CA ARG A 259 14.56 5.57 10.89
C ARG A 259 14.64 6.88 11.68
N PRO A 260 13.53 7.61 11.85
CA PRO A 260 13.52 8.86 12.60
C PRO A 260 13.70 8.62 14.10
N LYS A 261 13.92 9.69 14.86
CA LYS A 261 13.89 9.65 16.32
C LYS A 261 12.50 9.20 16.82
N PRO A 262 12.41 8.63 18.04
CA PRO A 262 11.12 8.22 18.62
C PRO A 262 10.10 9.37 18.65
N PRO A 263 8.81 9.08 18.45
CA PRO A 263 7.74 10.07 18.58
C PRO A 263 7.58 10.53 20.04
N ALA A 264 6.82 11.61 20.23
CA ALA A 264 6.34 11.96 21.56
C ALA A 264 5.50 10.82 22.14
N SER A 265 5.66 10.56 23.44
CA SER A 265 4.92 9.55 24.17
C SER A 265 4.52 10.05 25.54
N TYR A 266 3.52 9.41 26.15
CA TYR A 266 3.02 9.78 27.47
C TYR A 266 4.11 9.65 28.56
N THR A 267 4.94 8.61 28.47
CA THR A 267 5.98 8.35 29.47
C THR A 267 7.24 9.20 29.31
N ARG A 268 7.58 9.66 28.10
CA ARG A 268 8.86 10.35 27.83
C ARG A 268 8.72 11.84 27.56
N SER A 269 7.57 12.29 27.03
CA SER A 269 7.35 13.68 26.61
C SER A 269 5.87 14.05 26.69
N LYS A 270 5.29 13.84 27.87
CA LYS A 270 3.86 13.93 28.16
C LYS A 270 3.21 15.21 27.61
N GLU A 271 3.80 16.37 27.87
CA GLU A 271 3.22 17.63 27.42
C GLU A 271 3.09 17.73 25.90
N ARG A 272 4.12 17.30 25.15
CA ARG A 272 4.09 17.28 23.69
C ARG A 272 3.06 16.28 23.18
N TYR A 273 2.98 15.11 23.83
CA TYR A 273 2.01 14.09 23.50
C TYR A 273 0.56 14.56 23.69
N VAL A 274 0.27 15.18 24.86
CA VAL A 274 -1.06 15.74 25.15
C VAL A 274 -1.42 16.86 24.16
N ARG A 275 -0.47 17.78 23.85
CA ARG A 275 -0.73 18.83 22.85
C ARG A 275 -1.11 18.27 21.49
N GLN A 276 -0.48 17.19 21.03
CA GLN A 276 -0.83 16.57 19.75
C GLN A 276 -2.23 15.93 19.79
N ALA A 277 -2.63 15.33 20.91
CA ALA A 277 -3.98 14.80 21.07
C ALA A 277 -5.03 15.92 21.10
N GLN A 278 -4.75 17.05 21.78
CA GLN A 278 -5.60 18.24 21.78
C GLN A 278 -5.73 18.83 20.37
N GLU A 279 -4.64 18.94 19.61
CA GLU A 279 -4.67 19.38 18.20
C GLU A 279 -5.64 18.54 17.37
N LEU A 280 -5.65 17.21 17.54
CA LEU A 280 -6.57 16.35 16.81
C LEU A 280 -8.04 16.55 17.22
N LEU A 281 -8.32 16.82 18.48
CA LEU A 281 -9.67 17.18 18.93
C LEU A 281 -10.13 18.51 18.32
N GLU A 282 -9.25 19.52 18.29
CA GLU A 282 -9.53 20.81 17.64
C GLU A 282 -9.78 20.66 16.15
N LEU A 283 -8.96 19.90 15.43
CA LEU A 283 -9.17 19.60 14.01
C LEU A 283 -10.51 18.89 13.79
N SER A 284 -10.80 17.86 14.59
CA SER A 284 -12.06 17.10 14.51
C SER A 284 -13.29 17.98 14.75
N ALA A 285 -13.21 18.92 15.70
CA ALA A 285 -14.30 19.83 16.02
C ALA A 285 -14.57 20.88 14.92
N ASN A 286 -13.57 21.19 14.09
CA ASN A 286 -13.63 22.30 13.14
C ASN A 286 -13.45 21.88 11.68
N LEU A 287 -13.72 20.60 11.35
CA LEU A 287 -13.61 20.08 9.99
C LEU A 287 -14.50 20.84 9.00
N THR A 288 -13.86 21.47 8.02
CA THR A 288 -14.54 22.10 6.89
C THR A 288 -14.89 21.09 5.81
N ASP A 289 -15.75 21.47 4.86
CA ASP A 289 -16.10 20.62 3.72
C ASP A 289 -14.85 20.29 2.87
N ASP A 290 -13.95 21.28 2.65
CA ASP A 290 -12.68 21.07 1.94
C ASP A 290 -11.80 20.01 2.65
N GLN A 291 -11.66 20.13 3.96
CA GLN A 291 -10.88 19.17 4.76
C GLN A 291 -11.49 17.77 4.75
N LYS A 292 -12.82 17.67 4.79
CA LYS A 292 -13.53 16.40 4.65
C LYS A 292 -13.31 15.77 3.29
N MET A 293 -13.42 16.54 2.20
CA MET A 293 -13.14 16.06 0.84
C MET A 293 -11.67 15.68 0.66
N MET A 294 -10.76 16.41 1.27
CA MET A 294 -9.34 16.07 1.32
C MET A 294 -9.10 14.73 2.02
N VAL A 295 -9.77 14.47 3.15
CA VAL A 295 -9.71 13.15 3.84
C VAL A 295 -10.23 12.04 2.94
N GLU A 296 -11.35 12.24 2.26
CA GLU A 296 -11.94 11.22 1.39
C GLU A 296 -11.12 10.95 0.14
N TYR A 297 -10.52 11.99 -0.45
CA TYR A 297 -9.64 11.85 -1.60
C TYR A 297 -8.43 10.96 -1.29
N TRP A 298 -7.77 11.23 -0.17
CA TRP A 298 -6.58 10.50 0.29
C TRP A 298 -6.91 9.32 1.22
N ALA A 299 -8.14 8.85 1.25
CA ALA A 299 -8.50 7.71 2.11
C ALA A 299 -7.77 6.43 1.72
N ASP A 300 -7.63 6.17 0.42
CA ASP A 300 -6.90 5.03 -0.16
C ASP A 300 -7.15 3.68 0.54
N GLY A 301 -8.43 3.47 0.87
CA GLY A 301 -8.88 2.27 1.57
C GLY A 301 -8.95 1.03 0.67
N PRO A 302 -9.41 -0.11 1.20
CA PRO A 302 -9.70 -1.31 0.41
C PRO A 302 -10.62 -0.96 -0.76
N THR A 303 -10.42 -1.59 -1.91
CA THR A 303 -11.09 -1.30 -3.19
C THR A 303 -10.53 -0.09 -3.95
N SER A 304 -9.50 0.57 -3.44
CA SER A 304 -8.72 1.54 -4.19
C SER A 304 -7.40 0.92 -4.65
N GLU A 305 -6.66 1.67 -5.43
CA GLU A 305 -5.28 1.35 -5.83
C GLU A 305 -4.27 1.47 -4.68
N THR A 306 -4.72 1.78 -3.46
CA THR A 306 -3.90 2.07 -2.27
C THR A 306 -2.97 3.29 -2.45
N PRO A 307 -2.32 3.84 -1.42
CA PRO A 307 -1.48 5.03 -1.59
C PRO A 307 -0.38 4.89 -2.65
N PRO A 308 0.30 3.74 -2.79
CA PRO A 308 1.27 3.54 -3.87
C PRO A 308 0.67 3.66 -5.27
N GLY A 309 -0.46 3.01 -5.52
CA GLY A 309 -1.11 3.07 -6.84
C GLY A 309 -1.71 4.44 -7.15
N HIS A 310 -2.16 5.17 -6.14
CA HIS A 310 -2.63 6.56 -6.33
C HIS A 310 -1.53 7.45 -6.95
N TRP A 311 -0.28 7.31 -6.49
CA TRP A 311 0.85 8.03 -7.08
C TRP A 311 1.21 7.53 -8.48
N CYS A 312 0.90 6.29 -8.84
CA CYS A 312 0.99 5.82 -10.23
C CYS A 312 -0.07 6.49 -11.13
N LEU A 313 -1.28 6.80 -10.63
CA LEU A 313 -2.25 7.60 -11.38
C LEU A 313 -1.75 9.03 -11.62
N PHE A 314 -1.07 9.65 -10.65
CA PHE A 314 -0.43 10.95 -10.84
C PHE A 314 0.70 10.88 -11.87
N ALA A 315 1.47 9.81 -11.88
CA ALA A 315 2.50 9.59 -12.90
C ALA A 315 1.89 9.43 -14.31
N GLN A 316 0.73 8.79 -14.46
CA GLN A 316 0.00 8.76 -15.75
C GLN A 316 -0.42 10.16 -16.21
N PHE A 317 -0.90 10.99 -15.27
CA PHE A 317 -1.21 12.39 -15.60
C PHE A 317 0.05 13.16 -16.04
N VAL A 318 1.18 12.96 -15.37
CA VAL A 318 2.47 13.56 -15.74
C VAL A 318 2.91 13.09 -17.13
N SER A 319 2.84 11.79 -17.40
CA SER A 319 3.13 11.21 -18.71
C SER A 319 2.32 11.88 -19.82
N SER A 320 1.01 12.01 -19.61
CA SER A 320 0.11 12.67 -20.56
C SER A 320 0.39 14.17 -20.68
N ARG A 321 0.61 14.88 -19.58
CA ARG A 321 0.90 16.32 -19.54
C ARG A 321 2.18 16.67 -20.30
N ASP A 322 3.23 15.88 -20.11
CA ASP A 322 4.58 16.15 -20.62
C ASP A 322 4.89 15.40 -21.92
N HIS A 323 3.89 14.70 -22.50
CA HIS A 323 4.01 13.94 -23.76
C HIS A 323 5.15 12.91 -23.72
N HIS A 324 5.22 12.12 -22.66
CA HIS A 324 6.29 11.15 -22.48
C HIS A 324 6.33 10.11 -23.58
N SER A 325 7.54 9.77 -24.00
CA SER A 325 7.81 8.59 -24.82
C SER A 325 7.68 7.30 -23.97
N LEU A 326 7.63 6.14 -24.64
CA LEU A 326 7.74 4.83 -23.99
C LEU A 326 8.96 4.76 -23.05
N ASP A 327 10.10 5.30 -23.51
CA ASP A 327 11.36 5.27 -22.77
C ASP A 327 11.31 6.14 -21.50
N ASP A 328 10.61 7.27 -21.55
CA ASP A 328 10.42 8.14 -20.39
C ASP A 328 9.53 7.46 -19.36
N ASP A 329 8.42 6.86 -19.80
CA ASP A 329 7.50 6.18 -18.88
C ASP A 329 8.15 4.96 -18.22
N VAL A 330 8.92 4.14 -18.94
CA VAL A 330 9.67 3.04 -18.34
C VAL A 330 10.56 3.52 -17.20
N LYS A 331 11.30 4.61 -17.41
CA LYS A 331 12.22 5.18 -16.39
C LYS A 331 11.46 5.78 -15.22
N MET A 332 10.43 6.57 -15.51
CA MET A 332 9.63 7.25 -14.48
C MET A 332 8.94 6.25 -13.56
N PHE A 333 8.18 5.31 -14.11
CA PHE A 333 7.47 4.32 -13.30
C PHE A 333 8.41 3.37 -12.55
N PHE A 334 9.54 2.99 -13.16
CA PHE A 334 10.56 2.19 -12.46
C PHE A 334 11.09 2.91 -11.22
N ALA A 335 11.49 4.17 -11.34
CA ALA A 335 11.99 4.94 -10.20
C ALA A 335 10.89 5.17 -9.15
N LEU A 336 9.68 5.54 -9.58
CA LEU A 336 8.53 5.82 -8.72
C LEU A 336 8.15 4.59 -7.88
N THR A 337 7.92 3.46 -8.52
CA THR A 337 7.41 2.27 -7.83
C THR A 337 8.43 1.66 -6.88
N ASN A 338 9.72 1.73 -7.22
CA ASN A 338 10.79 1.32 -6.31
C ASN A 338 10.94 2.28 -5.12
N ALA A 339 10.67 3.59 -5.28
CA ALA A 339 10.62 4.51 -4.15
C ALA A 339 9.41 4.23 -3.23
N LEU A 340 8.29 3.85 -3.80
CA LEU A 340 7.11 3.43 -3.05
C LEU A 340 7.37 2.13 -2.27
N LEU A 341 8.04 1.14 -2.86
CA LEU A 341 8.48 -0.06 -2.15
C LEU A 341 9.34 0.31 -0.93
N ASP A 342 10.40 1.07 -1.15
CA ASP A 342 11.34 1.46 -0.10
C ASP A 342 10.68 2.33 0.97
N ALA A 343 9.75 3.22 0.60
CA ALA A 343 8.96 4.02 1.53
C ALA A 343 8.10 3.15 2.46
N GLY A 344 7.48 2.10 1.92
CA GLY A 344 6.74 1.10 2.69
C GLY A 344 7.63 0.37 3.69
N ILE A 345 8.81 -0.05 3.26
CA ILE A 345 9.80 -0.73 4.12
C ILE A 345 10.27 0.19 5.26
N ALA A 346 10.62 1.45 4.96
CA ALA A 346 11.05 2.44 5.95
C ALA A 346 9.94 2.78 6.95
N ALA A 347 8.70 2.93 6.48
CA ALA A 347 7.57 3.20 7.35
C ALA A 347 7.27 2.03 8.29
N TRP A 348 7.31 0.79 7.80
CA TRP A 348 7.09 -0.42 8.61
C TRP A 348 8.23 -0.71 9.57
N ASP A 349 9.46 -0.32 9.22
CA ASP A 349 10.60 -0.34 10.15
C ASP A 349 10.33 0.55 11.38
N ALA A 350 9.93 1.79 11.18
CA ALA A 350 9.58 2.67 12.28
C ALA A 350 8.37 2.15 13.09
N LYS A 351 7.35 1.59 12.41
CA LYS A 351 6.18 0.99 13.07
C LYS A 351 6.56 -0.19 13.95
N ALA A 352 7.39 -1.09 13.46
CA ALA A 352 7.87 -2.25 14.23
C ALA A 352 8.79 -1.82 15.39
N ALA A 353 9.65 -0.81 15.16
CA ALA A 353 10.61 -0.34 16.16
C ALA A 353 9.95 0.38 17.35
N TYR A 354 8.91 1.15 17.11
CA TYR A 354 8.28 2.01 18.11
C TYR A 354 6.95 1.49 18.61
N ASP A 355 6.27 0.66 17.85
CA ASP A 355 4.96 0.05 18.18
C ASP A 355 3.98 1.05 18.81
N SER A 356 3.88 2.25 18.25
CA SER A 356 3.28 3.41 18.90
C SER A 356 1.75 3.41 18.84
N VAL A 357 1.15 3.93 19.90
CA VAL A 357 -0.29 4.06 20.09
C VAL A 357 -0.96 4.91 19.00
N ARG A 358 -2.18 4.55 18.61
CA ARG A 358 -3.05 5.35 17.71
C ARG A 358 -3.79 6.46 18.45
N PRO A 359 -4.13 7.57 17.77
CA PRO A 359 -4.85 8.69 18.39
C PRO A 359 -6.14 8.29 19.12
N ILE A 360 -6.93 7.36 18.59
CA ILE A 360 -8.16 6.93 19.23
C ILE A 360 -7.92 6.37 20.64
N THR A 361 -6.99 5.46 20.80
CA THR A 361 -6.61 4.91 22.13
C THR A 361 -6.05 6.00 23.03
N ALA A 362 -5.19 6.87 22.50
CA ALA A 362 -4.59 7.95 23.26
C ALA A 362 -5.62 8.97 23.76
N ILE A 363 -6.55 9.38 22.92
CA ILE A 363 -7.61 10.35 23.27
C ILE A 363 -8.55 9.75 24.31
N HIS A 364 -8.99 8.50 24.14
CA HIS A 364 -9.82 7.81 25.12
C HIS A 364 -9.13 7.70 26.49
N PHE A 365 -7.82 7.44 26.51
CA PHE A 365 -7.05 7.38 27.76
C PHE A 365 -6.82 8.75 28.39
N LEU A 366 -6.37 9.75 27.62
CA LEU A 366 -5.95 11.06 28.13
C LEU A 366 -7.11 11.88 28.70
N PHE A 367 -8.29 11.74 28.10
CA PHE A 367 -9.46 12.55 28.41
C PHE A 367 -10.61 11.73 29.01
N ALA A 368 -10.29 10.54 29.55
CA ALA A 368 -11.29 9.67 30.17
C ALA A 368 -12.15 10.42 31.20
N GLY A 369 -13.47 10.24 31.12
CA GLY A 369 -14.46 10.92 31.97
C GLY A 369 -14.69 12.39 31.65
N GLN A 370 -14.06 12.95 30.61
CA GLN A 370 -14.22 14.34 30.20
C GLN A 370 -15.14 14.46 28.98
N GLN A 371 -15.80 15.60 28.89
CA GLN A 371 -16.54 16.00 27.67
C GLN A 371 -15.57 16.74 26.74
N VAL A 372 -15.57 16.35 25.46
CA VAL A 372 -14.75 16.96 24.41
C VAL A 372 -15.61 17.44 23.26
N ARG A 373 -15.24 18.56 22.66
CA ARG A 373 -15.88 19.04 21.44
C ARG A 373 -15.18 18.39 20.25
N ALA A 374 -15.92 17.67 19.38
CA ALA A 374 -15.37 16.94 18.25
C ALA A 374 -16.47 16.64 17.20
N TRP A 375 -16.08 16.06 16.07
CA TRP A 375 -17.02 15.45 15.15
C TRP A 375 -17.80 14.32 15.84
N GLY A 376 -19.11 14.48 15.91
CA GLY A 376 -20.01 13.59 16.67
C GLY A 376 -20.38 12.28 15.97
N GLY A 377 -19.76 11.99 14.81
CA GLY A 377 -20.08 10.83 13.99
C GLY A 377 -20.86 11.21 12.72
N ARG A 378 -21.08 10.20 11.87
CA ARG A 378 -21.72 10.36 10.57
C ARG A 378 -23.09 11.08 10.68
N PHE A 379 -23.27 12.15 9.91
CA PHE A 379 -24.49 12.99 9.86
C PHE A 379 -24.79 13.79 11.13
N LYS A 380 -23.92 13.80 12.14
CA LYS A 380 -24.18 14.48 13.41
C LYS A 380 -23.48 15.85 13.54
N GLY A 381 -22.55 16.14 12.64
CA GLY A 381 -21.75 17.37 12.73
C GLY A 381 -20.86 17.40 13.98
N THR A 382 -20.47 18.62 14.40
CA THR A 382 -19.66 18.84 15.60
C THR A 382 -20.56 18.82 16.84
N GLN A 383 -20.17 18.05 17.86
CA GLN A 383 -20.89 17.92 19.13
C GLN A 383 -19.93 17.94 20.32
N THR A 384 -20.48 18.13 21.52
CA THR A 384 -19.81 17.82 22.77
C THR A 384 -20.18 16.39 23.14
N ILE A 385 -19.18 15.51 23.23
CA ILE A 385 -19.31 14.07 23.47
C ILE A 385 -18.36 13.60 24.57
N PRO A 386 -18.66 12.48 25.26
CA PRO A 386 -17.66 11.84 26.11
C PRO A 386 -16.41 11.50 25.28
N ALA A 387 -15.22 11.73 25.85
CA ALA A 387 -13.95 11.46 25.14
C ALA A 387 -13.82 10.01 24.67
N GLU A 388 -14.39 9.08 25.41
CA GLU A 388 -14.43 7.65 25.10
C GLU A 388 -15.33 7.33 23.89
N ALA A 389 -16.19 8.25 23.48
CA ALA A 389 -17.01 8.15 22.30
C ALA A 389 -16.39 8.81 21.05
N TRP A 390 -15.24 9.45 21.21
CA TRP A 390 -14.55 10.11 20.09
C TRP A 390 -14.11 9.08 19.03
N GLN A 391 -14.30 9.45 17.78
CA GLN A 391 -13.93 8.63 16.62
C GLN A 391 -13.24 9.48 15.55
N PRO A 392 -12.27 8.92 14.81
CA PRO A 392 -11.71 9.55 13.62
C PRO A 392 -12.78 9.82 12.55
N TYR A 393 -12.61 10.90 11.78
CA TYR A 393 -13.41 11.16 10.57
C TYR A 393 -12.98 10.19 9.47
N GLN A 394 -13.53 8.98 9.50
CA GLN A 394 -13.23 7.92 8.54
C GLN A 394 -14.47 7.06 8.30
N SER A 395 -14.47 6.32 7.18
CA SER A 395 -15.55 5.37 6.89
C SER A 395 -15.65 4.32 8.00
N GLN A 396 -16.76 4.29 8.69
CA GLN A 396 -17.04 3.32 9.76
C GLN A 396 -17.22 1.88 9.22
N VAL A 397 -17.44 1.74 7.90
CA VAL A 397 -17.65 0.44 7.27
C VAL A 397 -16.36 -0.38 7.19
N MET A 398 -15.17 0.28 7.31
CA MET A 398 -13.92 -0.38 6.97
C MET A 398 -12.94 -0.57 8.13
N ALA A 399 -12.81 0.36 9.01
CA ALA A 399 -12.11 0.32 10.29
C ALA A 399 -11.97 1.76 10.81
N MET A 400 -12.14 1.99 12.10
CA MET A 400 -11.97 3.31 12.69
C MET A 400 -10.53 3.83 12.56
N THR A 401 -9.55 2.93 12.47
CA THR A 401 -8.13 3.25 12.28
C THR A 401 -7.41 2.06 11.63
N PRO A 402 -6.33 2.29 10.86
CA PRO A 402 -5.58 1.20 10.25
C PRO A 402 -5.00 0.21 11.28
N ALA A 403 -4.96 -1.08 10.90
CA ALA A 403 -4.54 -2.19 11.75
C ALA A 403 -3.00 -2.30 11.83
N PHE A 404 -2.33 -1.26 12.32
CA PHE A 404 -0.88 -1.21 12.55
C PHE A 404 -0.51 0.02 13.40
N PRO A 405 0.67 0.02 14.07
CA PRO A 405 1.16 1.15 14.88
C PRO A 405 1.12 2.49 14.15
N GLU A 406 0.98 3.58 14.91
CA GLU A 406 0.81 4.92 14.36
C GLU A 406 2.03 5.42 13.60
N PHE A 407 3.22 5.43 14.26
CA PHE A 407 4.40 6.15 13.83
C PHE A 407 5.30 5.29 12.93
N ILE A 408 5.66 5.77 11.76
CA ILE A 408 5.35 7.00 11.03
C ILE A 408 4.15 6.76 10.09
N SER A 409 3.50 7.83 9.62
CA SER A 409 2.40 7.76 8.66
C SER A 409 2.86 7.15 7.33
N GLY A 410 2.21 6.04 6.93
CA GLY A 410 2.46 5.42 5.62
C GLY A 410 2.16 6.36 4.46
N HIS A 411 0.99 7.01 4.47
CA HIS A 411 0.60 7.99 3.44
C HIS A 411 1.63 9.11 3.29
N SER A 412 2.08 9.70 4.40
CA SER A 412 3.09 10.77 4.38
C SER A 412 4.42 10.30 3.79
N THR A 413 4.82 9.05 4.11
CA THR A 413 6.08 8.47 3.63
C THR A 413 6.02 8.12 2.15
N PHE A 414 4.96 7.43 1.70
CA PHE A 414 4.75 7.10 0.30
C PHE A 414 4.67 8.36 -0.56
N SER A 415 3.83 9.33 -0.15
CA SER A 415 3.59 10.53 -0.93
C SER A 415 4.83 11.41 -1.05
N ALA A 416 5.58 11.57 0.04
CA ALA A 416 6.82 12.36 0.00
C ALA A 416 7.91 11.69 -0.84
N ALA A 417 8.02 10.36 -0.83
CA ALA A 417 8.97 9.63 -1.67
C ALA A 417 8.59 9.74 -3.15
N ALA A 418 7.31 9.58 -3.47
CA ALA A 418 6.79 9.72 -4.83
C ALA A 418 7.01 11.14 -5.40
N ALA A 419 6.69 12.17 -4.60
CA ALA A 419 6.90 13.57 -5.00
C ALA A 419 8.38 13.85 -5.31
N GLU A 420 9.33 13.34 -4.51
CA GLU A 420 10.77 13.52 -4.79
C GLU A 420 11.18 12.84 -6.09
N ILE A 421 10.62 11.66 -6.43
CA ILE A 421 10.89 11.00 -7.71
C ILE A 421 10.35 11.82 -8.87
N LEU A 422 9.07 12.22 -8.82
CA LEU A 422 8.47 12.99 -9.92
C LEU A 422 9.17 14.33 -10.12
N LYS A 423 9.53 15.04 -9.05
CA LYS A 423 10.36 16.25 -9.10
C LYS A 423 11.71 16.01 -9.76
N SER A 424 12.39 14.94 -9.35
CA SER A 424 13.72 14.62 -9.89
C SER A 424 13.64 14.23 -11.37
N PHE A 425 12.60 13.49 -11.75
CA PHE A 425 12.39 13.04 -13.12
C PHE A 425 12.04 14.22 -14.05
N THR A 426 11.06 15.04 -13.66
CA THR A 426 10.62 16.19 -14.44
C THR A 426 11.53 17.41 -14.31
N GLN A 427 12.52 17.37 -13.41
CA GLN A 427 13.38 18.49 -13.05
C GLN A 427 12.58 19.75 -12.58
N SER A 428 11.38 19.55 -12.08
CA SER A 428 10.47 20.60 -11.66
C SER A 428 9.55 20.11 -10.54
N ASP A 429 9.15 20.99 -9.63
CA ASP A 429 8.09 20.68 -8.66
C ASP A 429 6.68 20.96 -9.21
N ALA A 430 6.55 21.54 -10.41
CA ALA A 430 5.26 21.87 -11.01
C ALA A 430 4.45 20.60 -11.30
N PHE A 431 3.23 20.52 -10.74
CA PHE A 431 2.32 19.39 -10.97
C PHE A 431 1.08 19.83 -11.76
N GLY A 432 0.28 20.75 -11.23
CA GLY A 432 -0.91 21.28 -11.91
C GLY A 432 -2.10 20.34 -11.90
N GLY A 433 -2.09 19.28 -11.09
CA GLY A 433 -3.22 18.38 -10.93
C GLY A 433 -4.35 18.99 -10.11
N SER A 434 -5.59 18.59 -10.39
CA SER A 434 -6.76 18.98 -9.61
C SER A 434 -7.83 17.90 -9.63
N TYR A 435 -8.69 17.88 -8.60
CA TYR A 435 -9.83 16.97 -8.51
C TYR A 435 -11.03 17.67 -7.88
N SER A 436 -12.21 17.51 -8.45
CA SER A 436 -13.43 18.17 -7.98
C SER A 436 -14.44 17.17 -7.40
N PHE A 437 -15.05 17.58 -6.30
CA PHE A 437 -16.20 16.92 -5.68
C PHE A 437 -17.45 17.75 -5.91
N ASP A 438 -18.53 17.15 -6.36
CA ASP A 438 -19.81 17.82 -6.48
C ASP A 438 -20.49 17.89 -5.10
N ARG A 439 -21.46 18.80 -4.99
CA ARG A 439 -22.28 18.94 -3.78
C ARG A 439 -22.87 17.58 -3.38
N GLY A 440 -22.74 17.23 -2.10
CA GLY A 440 -23.32 16.01 -1.52
C GLY A 440 -22.66 14.70 -1.94
N SER A 441 -21.53 14.73 -2.65
CA SER A 441 -20.85 13.54 -3.19
C SER A 441 -20.03 12.76 -2.17
N SER A 442 -19.92 13.22 -0.91
CA SER A 442 -19.18 12.52 0.14
C SER A 442 -19.67 11.07 0.29
N LYS A 443 -18.73 10.15 0.39
CA LYS A 443 -19.00 8.74 0.69
C LYS A 443 -19.25 8.51 2.18
N PHE A 444 -18.70 9.40 3.03
CA PHE A 444 -18.87 9.30 4.48
C PHE A 444 -20.16 9.97 4.95
N GLU A 445 -20.52 11.11 4.35
CA GLU A 445 -21.71 11.89 4.69
C GLU A 445 -22.53 12.22 3.42
N TYR A 446 -22.91 11.17 2.68
CA TYR A 446 -23.62 11.25 1.40
C TYR A 446 -24.86 12.15 1.47
N GLY A 447 -25.02 13.01 0.48
CA GLY A 447 -26.11 13.98 0.39
C GLY A 447 -25.93 15.23 1.27
N LEU A 448 -25.05 15.20 2.28
CA LEU A 448 -24.80 16.31 3.22
C LEU A 448 -23.51 17.09 2.90
N THR A 449 -22.45 16.38 2.57
CA THR A 449 -21.10 16.94 2.41
C THR A 449 -20.58 16.62 1.00
N PRO A 450 -19.87 17.56 0.32
CA PRO A 450 -19.76 18.96 0.67
C PRO A 450 -21.05 19.74 0.37
N ARG A 451 -21.29 20.87 1.03
CA ARG A 451 -22.47 21.72 0.83
C ARG A 451 -22.43 22.50 -0.49
N ALA A 452 -21.24 22.67 -1.06
CA ALA A 452 -20.99 23.23 -2.38
C ALA A 452 -19.89 22.42 -3.06
N ARG A 453 -19.68 22.64 -4.38
CA ARG A 453 -18.56 22.00 -5.08
C ARG A 453 -17.24 22.38 -4.43
N VAL A 454 -16.38 21.38 -4.19
CA VAL A 454 -15.02 21.52 -3.66
C VAL A 454 -14.04 21.07 -4.71
N THR A 455 -13.02 21.87 -5.01
CA THR A 455 -11.91 21.50 -5.89
C THR A 455 -10.62 21.45 -5.09
N LEU A 456 -9.96 20.30 -5.09
CA LEU A 456 -8.61 20.15 -4.57
C LEU A 456 -7.64 20.45 -5.71
N GLU A 457 -6.66 21.32 -5.44
CA GLU A 457 -5.67 21.74 -6.42
C GLU A 457 -4.26 21.50 -5.88
N TRP A 458 -3.38 21.02 -6.75
CA TRP A 458 -1.98 20.76 -6.40
C TRP A 458 -1.06 21.42 -7.43
N PRO A 459 -0.64 22.67 -7.16
CA PRO A 459 0.29 23.37 -8.05
C PRO A 459 1.65 22.68 -8.12
N THR A 460 2.03 21.95 -7.05
CA THR A 460 3.31 21.24 -6.97
C THR A 460 3.14 19.80 -6.47
N PHE A 461 4.09 18.92 -6.82
CA PHE A 461 4.15 17.57 -6.25
C PHE A 461 4.32 17.61 -4.72
N THR A 462 5.11 18.57 -4.23
CA THR A 462 5.28 18.77 -2.80
C THR A 462 3.95 19.13 -2.12
N ALA A 463 3.13 20.01 -2.72
CA ALA A 463 1.82 20.38 -2.19
C ALA A 463 0.87 19.17 -2.14
N ALA A 464 0.86 18.32 -3.16
CA ALA A 464 0.06 17.09 -3.18
C ALA A 464 0.49 16.12 -2.06
N ALA A 465 1.80 15.90 -1.90
CA ALA A 465 2.34 15.04 -0.85
C ALA A 465 2.06 15.58 0.56
N ASP A 466 2.16 16.90 0.74
CA ASP A 466 1.87 17.55 2.02
C ASP A 466 0.38 17.50 2.33
N GLN A 467 -0.49 17.63 1.34
CA GLN A 467 -1.92 17.46 1.51
C GLN A 467 -2.28 16.00 1.90
N ALA A 468 -1.66 15.00 1.26
CA ALA A 468 -1.83 13.60 1.62
C ALA A 468 -1.47 13.32 3.09
N GLY A 469 -0.37 13.89 3.58
CA GLY A 469 0.02 13.80 4.98
C GLY A 469 -0.96 14.52 5.91
N MET A 470 -1.35 15.75 5.58
CA MET A 470 -2.28 16.55 6.39
C MET A 470 -3.67 15.91 6.45
N SER A 471 -4.13 15.25 5.39
CA SER A 471 -5.40 14.53 5.36
C SER A 471 -5.51 13.50 6.50
N ARG A 472 -4.39 12.86 6.87
CA ARG A 472 -4.37 11.86 7.95
C ARG A 472 -4.51 12.48 9.35
N ARG A 473 -4.12 13.74 9.51
CA ARG A 473 -4.35 14.52 10.74
C ARG A 473 -5.80 15.02 10.80
N TYR A 474 -6.35 15.53 9.70
CA TYR A 474 -7.78 15.88 9.62
C TYR A 474 -8.69 14.68 9.87
N CYS A 475 -8.30 13.53 9.36
CA CYS A 475 -8.97 12.26 9.62
C CYS A 475 -8.87 11.82 11.09
N GLY A 476 -7.83 12.23 11.82
CA GLY A 476 -7.64 11.88 13.24
C GLY A 476 -6.97 10.52 13.47
N ILE A 477 -6.28 9.97 12.47
CA ILE A 477 -5.62 8.64 12.62
C ILE A 477 -4.10 8.72 12.76
N HIS A 478 -3.53 9.92 12.59
CA HIS A 478 -2.11 10.18 12.80
C HIS A 478 -1.89 11.47 13.61
N PHE A 479 -0.90 11.43 14.51
CA PHE A 479 -0.38 12.60 15.17
C PHE A 479 0.49 13.46 14.23
N LYS A 480 0.76 14.69 14.65
CA LYS A 480 1.67 15.59 13.94
C LYS A 480 3.05 14.98 13.71
N ASP A 481 3.58 14.29 14.73
CA ASP A 481 4.87 13.60 14.60
C ASP A 481 4.83 12.53 13.53
N GLY A 482 3.82 11.68 13.52
CA GLY A 482 3.67 10.62 12.52
C GLY A 482 3.64 11.16 11.09
N ASP A 483 2.94 12.28 10.87
CA ASP A 483 2.89 12.95 9.58
C ASP A 483 4.24 13.58 9.20
N LEU A 484 4.79 14.48 10.02
CA LEU A 484 5.97 15.27 9.64
C LEU A 484 7.23 14.41 9.51
N PHE A 485 7.46 13.45 10.41
CA PHE A 485 8.56 12.50 10.28
C PHE A 485 8.36 11.54 9.11
N GLY A 486 7.11 11.20 8.78
CA GLY A 486 6.78 10.43 7.57
C GLY A 486 7.20 11.16 6.30
N ARG A 487 6.84 12.45 6.16
CA ARG A 487 7.26 13.28 5.03
C ARG A 487 8.79 13.42 4.94
N GLU A 488 9.47 13.66 6.07
CA GLU A 488 10.92 13.78 6.10
C GLU A 488 11.60 12.46 5.65
N THR A 489 11.15 11.32 6.19
CA THR A 489 11.66 10.00 5.83
C THR A 489 11.41 9.70 4.35
N GLY A 490 10.19 9.96 3.85
CA GLY A 490 9.83 9.75 2.45
C GLY A 490 10.72 10.54 1.49
N ARG A 491 10.99 11.82 1.78
CA ARG A 491 11.92 12.63 0.98
C ARG A 491 13.34 12.05 0.94
N LYS A 492 13.85 11.53 2.06
CA LYS A 492 15.18 10.87 2.09
C LYS A 492 15.18 9.60 1.25
N VAL A 493 14.14 8.79 1.37
CA VAL A 493 13.95 7.56 0.58
C VAL A 493 13.89 7.89 -0.92
N GLY A 494 13.05 8.84 -1.32
CA GLY A 494 12.90 9.24 -2.72
C GLY A 494 14.23 9.66 -3.34
N ARG A 495 15.00 10.54 -2.66
CA ARG A 495 16.33 10.93 -3.12
C ARG A 495 17.30 9.76 -3.23
N ARG A 496 17.29 8.84 -2.28
CA ARG A 496 18.16 7.66 -2.29
C ARG A 496 17.84 6.72 -3.46
N VAL A 497 16.55 6.50 -3.70
CA VAL A 497 16.09 5.68 -4.83
C VAL A 497 16.40 6.35 -6.15
N TRP A 498 16.19 7.66 -6.27
CA TRP A 498 16.54 8.41 -7.49
C TRP A 498 18.01 8.26 -7.85
N GLN A 499 18.91 8.46 -6.89
CA GLN A 499 20.36 8.29 -7.10
C GLN A 499 20.71 6.92 -7.70
N LYS A 500 20.06 5.86 -7.22
CA LYS A 500 20.27 4.52 -7.74
C LYS A 500 19.65 4.33 -9.13
N ALA A 501 18.43 4.78 -9.32
CA ALA A 501 17.74 4.69 -10.61
C ALA A 501 18.50 5.46 -11.70
N GLU A 502 18.91 6.69 -11.42
CA GLU A 502 19.69 7.52 -12.35
C GLU A 502 21.04 6.88 -12.70
N ALA A 503 21.71 6.25 -11.72
CA ALA A 503 22.95 5.52 -11.98
C ALA A 503 22.72 4.31 -12.92
N LEU A 504 21.59 3.61 -12.77
CA LEU A 504 21.19 2.52 -13.67
C LEU A 504 20.86 3.03 -15.07
N PHE A 505 20.13 4.14 -15.19
CA PHE A 505 19.79 4.78 -16.47
C PHE A 505 21.03 5.17 -17.27
N ASN A 506 22.06 5.65 -16.57
CA ASN A 506 23.30 6.15 -17.17
C ASN A 506 24.43 5.10 -17.26
N GLY A 507 24.18 3.85 -16.86
CA GLY A 507 25.19 2.79 -16.87
C GLY A 507 26.29 2.94 -15.80
N ASN A 508 26.12 3.84 -14.83
CA ASN A 508 27.13 4.21 -13.82
C ASN A 508 27.09 3.31 -12.57
N VAL A 509 27.00 2.00 -12.75
CA VAL A 509 26.86 1.03 -11.65
C VAL A 509 28.04 0.94 -10.70
N SER A 510 29.22 1.42 -11.08
CA SER A 510 30.38 1.51 -10.18
C SER A 510 30.11 2.40 -8.97
N LYS A 511 29.26 3.42 -9.11
CA LYS A 511 28.84 4.31 -8.03
C LYS A 511 27.88 3.66 -7.02
N LEU A 512 27.35 2.46 -7.32
CA LEU A 512 26.41 1.75 -6.47
C LEU A 512 27.09 0.79 -5.47
N LYS A 513 28.42 0.64 -5.56
CA LYS A 513 29.21 -0.27 -4.71
C LYS A 513 29.72 0.37 -3.41
N THR A 514 29.42 1.65 -3.20
CA THR A 514 29.76 2.40 -1.98
C THR A 514 28.51 2.64 -1.12
#